data_bf5bf319dd46a8fd144b2acd3c5671ac
#
_entry.id   bf5bf319dd46a8fd144b2acd3c5671ac
#
_cell.length_a   1.000
_cell.length_b   1.000
_cell.length_c   1.000
_cell.angle_alpha   90.00
_cell.angle_beta   90.00
_cell.angle_gamma   90.00
#
_symmetry.space_group_name_H-M   'P 1'
#
loop_
_entity.id
_entity.type
_entity.pdbx_description
1 polymer ?
#
loop_
_entity_poly.entity_id
_entity_poly.type
_entity_poly.pdbx_seq_one_letter_code
_entity_poly.pdbx_strand_id
1 'polypeptide(L)'
;AMETAAQSGAVALLEFPEDLGTTARGTPASIWRDPAMKKLHVLGAIRAAIYQDEWAQVPYLKPTGLLLVRADALVGDVRVKVGWPSFDQHGHYTGPLVRKRSSHPGVIGKAEDGGFKTTPTAAYPPSLCMGLAGGLFRSWVQLQCRDHAKSLTRTFGSPLIHGLLPQPPLPEALQVGLPYQ
;
A
#
# COMPACT_ATOMS: atom_id res chain seq x y z
N ALA A 1 -3.59 -18.07 -2.71
CA ALA A 1 -3.36 -17.01 -3.71
C ALA A 1 -2.16 -16.13 -3.37
N MET A 2 -2.12 -15.43 -2.22
CA MET A 2 -0.99 -14.53 -1.86
C MET A 2 0.32 -15.29 -1.65
N GLU A 3 0.30 -16.46 -1.02
CA GLU A 3 1.49 -17.32 -0.86
C GLU A 3 2.02 -17.78 -2.23
N THR A 4 1.13 -18.20 -3.12
CA THR A 4 1.49 -18.55 -4.50
C THR A 4 2.12 -17.36 -5.24
N ALA A 5 1.56 -16.16 -5.10
CA ALA A 5 2.12 -14.94 -5.70
C ALA A 5 3.53 -14.65 -5.16
N ALA A 6 3.74 -14.76 -3.84
CA ALA A 6 5.05 -14.57 -3.23
C ALA A 6 6.10 -15.57 -3.76
N GLN A 7 5.71 -16.84 -3.89
CA GLN A 7 6.59 -17.92 -4.38
C GLN A 7 6.86 -17.85 -5.88
N SER A 8 5.85 -17.49 -6.69
CA SER A 8 5.99 -17.40 -8.15
C SER A 8 6.68 -16.13 -8.66
N GLY A 9 6.98 -15.20 -7.77
CA GLY A 9 7.57 -13.92 -8.13
C GLY A 9 6.59 -12.91 -8.72
N ALA A 10 5.29 -13.13 -8.60
CA ALA A 10 4.27 -12.21 -9.07
C ALA A 10 4.16 -10.96 -8.19
N VAL A 11 3.73 -9.85 -8.82
CA VAL A 11 3.29 -8.66 -8.10
C VAL A 11 1.85 -8.87 -7.64
N ALA A 12 1.57 -8.67 -6.36
CA ALA A 12 0.22 -8.84 -5.83
C ALA A 12 -0.08 -7.87 -4.68
N LEU A 13 -1.38 -7.62 -4.48
CA LEU A 13 -1.90 -6.80 -3.39
C LEU A 13 -3.11 -7.50 -2.79
N LEU A 14 -3.15 -7.58 -1.47
CA LEU A 14 -4.33 -7.89 -0.68
C LEU A 14 -4.75 -6.63 0.06
N GLU A 15 -6.02 -6.31 -0.01
CA GLU A 15 -6.64 -5.22 0.73
C GLU A 15 -7.65 -5.79 1.74
N PHE A 16 -7.68 -5.22 2.94
CA PHE A 16 -8.65 -5.53 3.98
C PHE A 16 -8.77 -4.35 4.96
N PRO A 17 -9.90 -4.18 5.67
CA PRO A 17 -10.00 -3.14 6.70
C PRO A 17 -8.83 -3.16 7.69
N GLU A 18 -8.36 -1.99 8.08
CA GLU A 18 -7.30 -1.86 9.09
C GLU A 18 -7.77 -2.38 10.44
N ASP A 19 -6.88 -3.05 11.17
CA ASP A 19 -7.15 -3.46 12.56
C ASP A 19 -6.97 -2.26 13.49
N LEU A 20 -8.05 -1.67 13.91
CA LEU A 20 -8.04 -0.50 14.79
C LEU A 20 -8.01 -0.86 16.30
N GLY A 21 -7.85 -2.15 16.62
CA GLY A 21 -7.73 -2.62 18.00
C GLY A 21 -9.05 -2.76 18.72
N THR A 22 -8.99 -2.59 20.04
CA THR A 22 -10.13 -2.78 20.94
C THR A 22 -11.11 -1.62 20.86
N THR A 23 -12.39 -1.94 20.83
CA THR A 23 -13.51 -1.01 20.88
C THR A 23 -14.30 -1.21 22.17
N ALA A 24 -15.24 -0.32 22.47
CA ALA A 24 -16.16 -0.49 23.61
C ALA A 24 -16.99 -1.79 23.55
N ARG A 25 -17.08 -2.42 22.38
CA ARG A 25 -17.79 -3.70 22.15
C ARG A 25 -16.87 -4.91 22.13
N GLY A 26 -15.59 -4.75 22.44
CA GLY A 26 -14.56 -5.78 22.42
C GLY A 26 -13.60 -5.62 21.24
N THR A 27 -12.83 -6.66 20.96
CA THR A 27 -11.82 -6.69 19.91
C THR A 27 -12.40 -7.37 18.68
N PRO A 28 -12.61 -6.64 17.56
CA PRO A 28 -13.11 -7.22 16.32
C PRO A 28 -12.15 -8.27 15.75
N ALA A 29 -12.69 -9.25 15.04
CA ALA A 29 -11.88 -10.17 14.25
C ALA A 29 -11.14 -9.40 13.16
N SER A 30 -9.87 -9.76 12.95
CA SER A 30 -9.03 -9.14 11.93
C SER A 30 -8.11 -10.17 11.29
N ILE A 31 -8.02 -10.17 9.96
CA ILE A 31 -7.07 -11.05 9.26
C ILE A 31 -5.61 -10.70 9.59
N TRP A 32 -5.34 -9.47 10.01
CA TRP A 32 -3.98 -9.02 10.35
C TRP A 32 -3.43 -9.71 11.60
N ARG A 33 -4.30 -10.36 12.39
CA ARG A 33 -3.92 -11.18 13.56
C ARG A 33 -3.67 -12.64 13.19
N ASP A 34 -4.06 -13.06 11.98
CA ASP A 34 -3.85 -14.42 11.52
C ASP A 34 -2.34 -14.70 11.34
N PRO A 35 -1.80 -15.77 11.93
CA PRO A 35 -0.41 -16.19 11.74
C PRO A 35 -0.02 -16.36 10.26
N ALA A 36 -0.97 -16.74 9.39
CA ALA A 36 -0.73 -16.85 7.95
C ALA A 36 -0.29 -15.52 7.32
N MET A 37 -0.82 -14.39 7.79
CA MET A 37 -0.40 -13.07 7.29
C MET A 37 1.05 -12.76 7.69
N LYS A 38 1.45 -13.12 8.92
CA LYS A 38 2.84 -12.97 9.37
C LYS A 38 3.80 -13.88 8.60
N LYS A 39 3.36 -15.09 8.24
CA LYS A 39 4.13 -15.99 7.38
C LYS A 39 4.41 -15.37 6.01
N LEU A 40 3.42 -14.69 5.40
CA LEU A 40 3.60 -13.97 4.14
C LEU A 40 4.65 -12.86 4.26
N HIS A 41 4.75 -12.19 5.39
CA HIS A 41 5.79 -11.21 5.66
C HIS A 41 7.20 -11.85 5.63
N VAL A 42 7.37 -13.04 6.21
CA VAL A 42 8.63 -13.79 6.13
C VAL A 42 8.99 -14.15 4.68
N LEU A 43 8.00 -14.33 3.80
CA LEU A 43 8.18 -14.54 2.37
C LEU A 43 8.41 -13.24 1.57
N GLY A 44 8.62 -12.11 2.25
CA GLY A 44 8.94 -10.82 1.63
C GLY A 44 7.74 -9.93 1.32
N ALA A 45 6.54 -10.27 1.79
CA ALA A 45 5.41 -9.38 1.68
C ALA A 45 5.55 -8.20 2.67
N ILE A 46 5.19 -7.00 2.22
CA ILE A 46 5.24 -5.77 3.02
C ILE A 46 3.83 -5.45 3.49
N ARG A 47 3.67 -5.29 4.81
CA ARG A 47 2.44 -4.79 5.40
C ARG A 47 2.43 -3.27 5.40
N ALA A 48 1.34 -2.70 4.94
CA ALA A 48 1.14 -1.26 4.93
C ALA A 48 -0.31 -0.88 5.21
N ALA A 49 -0.57 0.41 5.42
CA ALA A 49 -1.92 0.93 5.59
C ALA A 49 -2.08 2.29 4.90
N ILE A 50 -3.32 2.61 4.55
CA ILE A 50 -3.72 3.87 3.92
C ILE A 50 -5.02 4.39 4.55
N TYR A 51 -5.25 5.69 4.43
CA TYR A 51 -6.59 6.25 4.51
C TYR A 51 -7.15 6.47 3.10
N GLN A 52 -8.36 5.97 2.80
CA GLN A 52 -8.95 6.11 1.46
C GLN A 52 -9.23 7.57 1.08
N ASP A 53 -9.54 8.43 2.06
CA ASP A 53 -9.74 9.86 1.88
C ASP A 53 -8.47 10.62 1.46
N GLU A 54 -7.30 10.06 1.64
CA GLU A 54 -6.05 10.64 1.12
C GLU A 54 -5.86 10.41 -0.39
N TRP A 55 -6.63 9.51 -0.98
CA TRP A 55 -6.58 9.17 -2.41
C TRP A 55 -7.75 9.76 -3.20
N ALA A 56 -8.82 10.15 -2.53
CA ALA A 56 -10.02 10.71 -3.15
C ALA A 56 -10.78 11.58 -2.16
N GLN A 57 -11.52 12.56 -2.67
CA GLN A 57 -12.50 13.27 -1.87
C GLN A 57 -13.71 12.36 -1.62
N VAL A 58 -13.76 11.74 -0.46
CA VAL A 58 -14.85 10.87 -0.03
C VAL A 58 -15.41 11.35 1.30
N PRO A 59 -16.73 11.27 1.53
CA PRO A 59 -17.38 11.77 2.75
C PRO A 59 -17.28 10.76 3.91
N TYR A 60 -16.20 9.98 3.97
CA TYR A 60 -15.99 8.99 5.03
C TYR A 60 -14.51 8.77 5.30
N LEU A 61 -14.19 8.37 6.52
CA LEU A 61 -12.87 7.91 6.90
C LEU A 61 -12.86 6.37 6.88
N LYS A 62 -12.06 5.78 5.99
CA LYS A 62 -11.91 4.32 5.87
C LYS A 62 -10.44 3.91 5.92
N PRO A 63 -9.92 3.62 7.12
CA PRO A 63 -8.58 3.08 7.27
C PRO A 63 -8.53 1.67 6.69
N THR A 64 -7.55 1.43 5.85
CA THR A 64 -7.45 0.24 5.03
C THR A 64 -6.04 -0.33 5.12
N GLY A 65 -5.94 -1.60 5.45
CA GLY A 65 -4.68 -2.34 5.47
C GLY A 65 -4.38 -2.97 4.12
N LEU A 66 -3.10 -3.00 3.78
CA LEU A 66 -2.59 -3.58 2.55
C LEU A 66 -1.53 -4.63 2.88
N LEU A 67 -1.49 -5.73 2.12
CA LEU A 67 -0.35 -6.63 2.07
C LEU A 67 0.18 -6.64 0.64
N LEU A 68 1.42 -6.21 0.49
CA LEU A 68 2.08 -5.92 -0.78
C LEU A 68 3.13 -7.00 -1.06
N VAL A 69 3.01 -7.68 -2.19
CA VAL A 69 4.02 -8.62 -2.66
C VAL A 69 4.70 -8.01 -3.87
N ARG A 70 6.01 -7.74 -3.77
CA ARG A 70 6.82 -7.14 -4.84
C ARG A 70 6.22 -5.85 -5.43
N ALA A 71 5.50 -5.08 -4.61
CA ALA A 71 4.82 -3.85 -5.01
C ALA A 71 5.60 -2.61 -4.52
N ASP A 72 6.91 -2.58 -4.79
CA ASP A 72 7.86 -1.59 -4.26
C ASP A 72 7.48 -0.15 -4.65
N ALA A 73 6.91 0.05 -5.84
CA ALA A 73 6.47 1.38 -6.28
C ALA A 73 5.28 1.94 -5.48
N LEU A 74 4.52 1.09 -4.78
CA LEU A 74 3.50 1.54 -3.82
C LEU A 74 4.11 1.92 -2.48
N VAL A 75 5.16 1.23 -2.05
CA VAL A 75 5.85 1.53 -0.78
C VAL A 75 6.47 2.93 -0.79
N GLY A 76 6.90 3.40 -1.96
CA GLY A 76 7.44 4.76 -2.14
C GLY A 76 6.38 5.88 -2.13
N ASP A 77 5.08 5.57 -2.16
CA ASP A 77 4.03 6.60 -2.12
C ASP A 77 3.86 7.11 -0.69
N VAL A 78 3.93 8.43 -0.52
CA VAL A 78 3.86 9.09 0.81
C VAL A 78 2.55 8.84 1.56
N ARG A 79 1.48 8.46 0.85
CA ARG A 79 0.18 8.12 1.44
C ARG A 79 0.13 6.68 1.96
N VAL A 80 1.10 5.86 1.62
CA VAL A 80 1.21 4.48 2.08
C VAL A 80 2.11 4.43 3.32
N LYS A 81 1.56 3.99 4.44
CA LYS A 81 2.28 3.90 5.72
C LYS A 81 2.67 2.45 5.99
N VAL A 82 3.95 2.14 5.84
CA VAL A 82 4.48 0.79 6.07
C VAL A 82 4.46 0.47 7.57
N GLY A 83 3.99 -0.72 7.89
CA GLY A 83 3.97 -1.24 9.27
C GLY A 83 2.77 -2.13 9.54
N TRP A 84 2.89 -2.93 10.60
CA TRP A 84 1.80 -3.71 11.17
C TRP A 84 0.97 -2.86 12.11
N PRO A 85 -0.32 -3.20 12.32
CA PRO A 85 -1.10 -2.59 13.39
C PRO A 85 -0.37 -2.75 14.72
N SER A 86 -0.21 -1.65 15.44
CA SER A 86 0.35 -1.62 16.78
C SER A 86 -0.67 -1.01 17.74
N PHE A 87 -0.55 -1.37 19.00
CA PHE A 87 -1.53 -1.03 20.04
C PHE A 87 -0.81 -0.65 21.33
N ASP A 88 -1.42 0.25 22.10
CA ASP A 88 -0.98 0.56 23.45
C ASP A 88 -1.36 -0.56 24.45
N GLN A 89 -1.02 -0.35 25.72
CA GLN A 89 -1.33 -1.29 26.81
C GLN A 89 -2.83 -1.51 27.02
N HIS A 90 -3.68 -0.63 26.52
CA HIS A 90 -5.15 -0.72 26.60
C HIS A 90 -5.76 -1.30 25.32
N GLY A 91 -4.93 -1.68 24.34
CA GLY A 91 -5.38 -2.21 23.06
C GLY A 91 -5.86 -1.13 22.06
N HIS A 92 -5.60 0.15 22.30
CA HIS A 92 -5.92 1.20 21.38
C HIS A 92 -4.86 1.28 20.26
N TYR A 93 -5.31 1.51 19.06
CA TYR A 93 -4.45 1.59 17.89
C TYR A 93 -3.46 2.77 17.95
N THR A 94 -2.18 2.48 17.70
CA THR A 94 -1.07 3.43 17.74
C THR A 94 -0.33 3.56 16.40
N GLY A 95 -0.61 2.73 15.42
CA GLY A 95 0.04 2.83 14.11
C GLY A 95 -0.23 1.64 13.18
N PRO A 96 0.21 1.72 11.91
CA PRO A 96 1.08 2.74 11.29
C PRO A 96 0.38 4.03 10.85
N LEU A 97 -0.98 4.07 10.82
CA LEU A 97 -1.71 5.28 10.48
C LEU A 97 -1.75 6.22 11.69
N VAL A 98 -1.45 7.50 11.45
CA VAL A 98 -1.70 8.54 12.47
C VAL A 98 -3.20 8.75 12.61
N ARG A 99 -3.72 8.62 13.82
CA ARG A 99 -5.15 8.79 14.09
C ARG A 99 -5.61 10.19 13.68
N LYS A 100 -6.43 10.26 12.66
CA LYS A 100 -7.06 11.51 12.21
C LYS A 100 -8.25 11.84 13.11
N ARG A 101 -8.36 13.09 13.53
CA ARG A 101 -9.63 13.66 13.98
C ARG A 101 -10.42 14.01 12.73
N SER A 102 -11.30 13.14 12.31
CA SER A 102 -12.13 13.36 11.13
C SER A 102 -13.44 14.01 11.54
N SER A 103 -13.87 15.02 10.79
CA SER A 103 -15.27 15.50 10.78
C SER A 103 -16.21 14.52 10.05
N HIS A 104 -15.65 13.52 9.37
CA HIS A 104 -16.42 12.54 8.65
C HIS A 104 -16.92 11.43 9.57
N PRO A 105 -18.18 11.00 9.41
CA PRO A 105 -18.75 9.93 10.21
C PRO A 105 -17.97 8.63 9.97
N GLY A 106 -17.71 7.88 11.05
CA GLY A 106 -17.18 6.54 10.92
C GLY A 106 -18.15 5.63 10.16
N VAL A 107 -17.61 4.78 9.31
CA VAL A 107 -18.41 3.82 8.49
C VAL A 107 -18.68 2.51 9.21
N ILE A 108 -18.59 2.49 10.55
CA ILE A 108 -18.79 1.29 11.38
C ILE A 108 -20.22 1.26 11.92
N GLY A 109 -20.87 0.11 11.82
CA GLY A 109 -22.19 -0.14 12.41
C GLY A 109 -23.33 -0.13 11.39
N LYS A 110 -24.57 -0.14 11.91
CA LYS A 110 -25.79 -0.07 11.13
C LYS A 110 -26.22 1.37 10.90
N ALA A 111 -26.78 1.65 9.73
CA ALA A 111 -27.47 2.88 9.41
C ALA A 111 -28.87 2.87 10.03
N GLU A 112 -29.58 4.00 10.01
CA GLU A 112 -30.92 4.13 10.56
C GLU A 112 -31.95 3.25 9.85
N ASP A 113 -31.74 2.98 8.55
CA ASP A 113 -32.54 2.07 7.72
C ASP A 113 -32.29 0.58 8.00
N GLY A 114 -31.40 0.25 8.96
CA GLY A 114 -31.02 -1.11 9.31
C GLY A 114 -29.92 -1.71 8.43
N GLY A 115 -29.54 -1.06 7.34
CA GLY A 115 -28.41 -1.44 6.49
C GLY A 115 -27.06 -1.22 7.18
N PHE A 116 -25.98 -1.71 6.56
CA PHE A 116 -24.64 -1.43 7.06
C PHE A 116 -24.13 -0.09 6.53
N LYS A 117 -23.55 0.74 7.39
CA LYS A 117 -22.89 2.01 7.01
C LYS A 117 -21.77 1.82 5.97
N THR A 118 -21.21 0.63 5.89
CA THR A 118 -20.18 0.26 4.90
C THR A 118 -20.75 0.03 3.49
N THR A 119 -22.06 -0.17 3.33
CA THR A 119 -22.68 -0.46 2.02
C THR A 119 -22.36 0.61 0.97
N PRO A 120 -22.53 1.92 1.25
CA PRO A 120 -22.19 2.97 0.29
C PRO A 120 -20.68 3.08 0.01
N THR A 121 -19.85 2.53 0.89
CA THR A 121 -18.37 2.56 0.78
C THR A 121 -17.79 1.24 0.26
N ALA A 122 -18.64 0.33 -0.22
CA ALA A 122 -18.21 -0.94 -0.79
C ALA A 122 -17.45 -0.74 -2.11
N ALA A 123 -17.85 0.24 -2.90
CA ALA A 123 -17.11 0.64 -4.11
C ALA A 123 -15.90 1.49 -3.72
N TYR A 124 -14.73 1.10 -4.21
CA TYR A 124 -13.53 1.90 -4.03
C TYR A 124 -13.58 3.15 -4.91
N PRO A 125 -13.08 4.29 -4.40
CA PRO A 125 -12.94 5.49 -5.23
C PRO A 125 -12.10 5.21 -6.48
N PRO A 126 -12.52 5.65 -7.67
CA PRO A 126 -11.77 5.40 -8.91
C PRO A 126 -10.30 5.86 -8.85
N SER A 127 -10.03 7.00 -8.23
CA SER A 127 -8.66 7.52 -8.04
C SER A 127 -7.79 6.61 -7.16
N LEU A 128 -8.37 6.00 -6.12
CA LEU A 128 -7.67 4.99 -5.32
C LEU A 128 -7.37 3.75 -6.18
N CYS A 129 -8.36 3.23 -6.92
CA CYS A 129 -8.17 2.08 -7.81
C CYS A 129 -7.07 2.37 -8.85
N MET A 130 -7.08 3.53 -9.48
CA MET A 130 -6.06 3.94 -10.44
C MET A 130 -4.67 4.07 -9.79
N GLY A 131 -4.60 4.64 -8.60
CA GLY A 131 -3.35 4.77 -7.85
C GLY A 131 -2.73 3.42 -7.50
N LEU A 132 -3.54 2.50 -6.97
CA LEU A 132 -3.10 1.14 -6.63
C LEU A 132 -2.72 0.35 -7.89
N ALA A 133 -3.56 0.36 -8.93
CA ALA A 133 -3.27 -0.33 -10.19
C ALA A 133 -2.01 0.23 -10.87
N GLY A 134 -1.85 1.55 -10.91
CA GLY A 134 -0.64 2.20 -11.44
C GLY A 134 0.62 1.84 -10.65
N GLY A 135 0.53 1.78 -9.34
CA GLY A 135 1.64 1.34 -8.49
C GLY A 135 2.02 -0.14 -8.71
N LEU A 136 1.03 -1.02 -8.82
CA LEU A 136 1.26 -2.44 -9.15
C LEU A 136 1.88 -2.59 -10.53
N PHE A 137 1.38 -1.88 -11.53
CA PHE A 137 1.93 -1.91 -12.90
C PHE A 137 3.39 -1.43 -12.93
N ARG A 138 3.70 -0.29 -12.30
CA ARG A 138 5.09 0.19 -12.20
C ARG A 138 6.00 -0.83 -11.51
N SER A 139 5.54 -1.45 -10.43
CA SER A 139 6.29 -2.49 -9.74
C SER A 139 6.56 -3.70 -10.62
N TRP A 140 5.56 -4.11 -11.41
CA TRP A 140 5.71 -5.20 -12.36
C TRP A 140 6.72 -4.86 -13.45
N VAL A 141 6.65 -3.67 -14.05
CA VAL A 141 7.63 -3.22 -15.05
C VAL A 141 9.04 -3.22 -14.47
N GLN A 142 9.25 -2.69 -13.27
CA GLN A 142 10.54 -2.69 -12.59
C GLN A 142 11.07 -4.11 -12.38
N LEU A 143 10.19 -5.06 -12.03
CA LEU A 143 10.56 -6.46 -11.85
C LEU A 143 11.03 -7.07 -13.16
N GLN A 144 10.28 -6.89 -14.26
CA GLN A 144 10.66 -7.37 -15.60
C GLN A 144 12.02 -6.80 -16.05
N CYS A 145 12.25 -5.51 -15.85
CA CYS A 145 13.53 -4.89 -16.18
C CYS A 145 14.69 -5.49 -15.37
N ARG A 146 14.49 -5.73 -14.07
CA ARG A 146 15.51 -6.36 -13.21
C ARG A 146 15.83 -7.79 -13.64
N ASP A 147 14.83 -8.56 -13.97
CA ASP A 147 15.01 -9.96 -14.38
C ASP A 147 15.67 -10.05 -15.77
N HIS A 148 15.32 -9.16 -16.68
CA HIS A 148 15.99 -9.06 -17.98
C HIS A 148 17.47 -8.68 -17.82
N ALA A 149 17.79 -7.69 -17.00
CA ALA A 149 19.17 -7.29 -16.73
C ALA A 149 20.01 -8.44 -16.15
N LYS A 150 19.43 -9.21 -15.18
CA LYS A 150 20.09 -10.41 -14.63
C LYS A 150 20.32 -11.48 -15.70
N SER A 151 19.36 -11.69 -16.60
CA SER A 151 19.49 -12.65 -17.70
C SER A 151 20.65 -12.26 -18.63
N LEU A 152 20.73 -10.99 -19.02
CA LEU A 152 21.83 -10.48 -19.86
C LEU A 152 23.21 -10.66 -19.17
N THR A 153 23.29 -10.34 -17.88
CA THR A 153 24.53 -10.52 -17.14
C THR A 153 24.97 -11.98 -17.05
N ARG A 154 24.03 -12.93 -16.92
CA ARG A 154 24.31 -14.36 -16.94
C ARG A 154 24.78 -14.86 -18.31
N THR A 155 24.20 -14.34 -19.37
CA THR A 155 24.48 -14.79 -20.75
C THR A 155 25.80 -14.22 -21.30
N PHE A 156 26.09 -12.96 -20.99
CA PHE A 156 27.22 -12.21 -21.59
C PHE A 156 28.36 -11.92 -20.60
N GLY A 157 28.26 -12.42 -19.36
CA GLY A 157 29.15 -12.04 -18.27
C GLY A 157 28.82 -10.65 -17.74
N SER A 158 29.41 -10.26 -16.60
CA SER A 158 29.30 -8.87 -16.12
C SER A 158 30.02 -7.97 -17.11
N PRO A 159 29.35 -7.10 -17.87
CA PRO A 159 30.07 -6.09 -18.59
C PRO A 159 30.79 -5.23 -17.56
N LEU A 160 32.10 -5.09 -17.69
CA LEU A 160 32.87 -4.07 -16.99
C LEU A 160 32.37 -2.69 -17.45
N ILE A 161 31.16 -2.30 -17.03
CA ILE A 161 30.63 -0.95 -17.21
C ILE A 161 31.18 -0.08 -16.07
N HIS A 162 32.48 -0.02 -15.96
CA HIS A 162 33.13 1.13 -15.37
C HIS A 162 33.43 2.11 -16.52
N GLY A 163 32.53 3.05 -16.75
CA GLY A 163 32.87 4.29 -17.41
C GLY A 163 32.26 4.63 -18.77
N LEU A 164 31.15 4.04 -19.22
CA LEU A 164 30.60 4.36 -20.55
C LEU A 164 29.05 4.46 -20.61
N LEU A 165 28.41 5.05 -19.62
CA LEU A 165 27.12 5.70 -19.88
C LEU A 165 27.28 7.18 -19.54
N PRO A 166 27.34 8.07 -20.56
CA PRO A 166 27.11 9.47 -20.28
C PRO A 166 25.73 9.59 -19.62
N GLN A 167 25.67 10.19 -18.44
CA GLN A 167 24.41 10.54 -17.82
C GLN A 167 23.63 11.38 -18.86
N PRO A 168 22.39 11.02 -19.22
CA PRO A 168 21.60 11.91 -20.06
C PRO A 168 21.50 13.25 -19.33
N PRO A 169 21.72 14.37 -20.03
CA PRO A 169 21.55 15.68 -19.44
C PRO A 169 20.13 15.77 -18.89
N LEU A 170 20.01 16.22 -17.62
CA LEU A 170 18.70 16.50 -17.02
C LEU A 170 17.95 17.45 -17.98
N PRO A 171 16.69 17.16 -18.33
CA PRO A 171 15.90 18.05 -19.16
C PRO A 171 15.88 19.45 -18.54
N GLU A 172 16.28 20.45 -19.30
CA GLU A 172 16.32 21.88 -18.89
C GLU A 172 14.97 22.41 -18.37
N ALA A 173 13.88 21.71 -18.67
CA ALA A 173 12.52 22.06 -18.25
C ALA A 173 12.26 22.02 -16.72
N LEU A 174 13.18 21.51 -15.91
CA LEU A 174 13.02 21.46 -14.42
C LEU A 174 13.78 22.56 -13.68
N GLN A 175 14.41 23.51 -14.39
CA GLN A 175 15.10 24.65 -13.78
C GLN A 175 14.27 25.94 -13.75
N VAL A 176 13.03 25.94 -14.20
CA VAL A 176 12.17 27.11 -14.11
C VAL A 176 11.55 27.17 -12.72
N GLY A 177 12.20 27.95 -11.86
CA GLY A 177 11.69 28.27 -10.52
C GLY A 177 10.32 28.94 -10.62
N LEU A 178 9.32 28.36 -9.96
CA LEU A 178 8.05 29.03 -9.72
C LEU A 178 8.26 30.12 -8.67
N PRO A 179 7.88 31.39 -8.95
CA PRO A 179 7.87 32.41 -7.92
C PRO A 179 6.76 32.11 -6.92
N TYR A 180 7.10 32.09 -5.64
CA TYR A 180 6.13 32.15 -4.54
C TYR A 180 5.39 33.47 -4.59
N GLN A 181 4.07 33.44 -4.66
CA GLN A 181 3.16 34.48 -4.15
C GLN A 181 2.15 33.85 -3.19
#